data_092261f6c4b7a6d98a07fa64def30f27
#
_entry.id   092261f6c4b7a6d98a07fa64def30f27
#
_cell.length_a   1.000
_cell.length_b   1.000
_cell.length_c   1.000
_cell.angle_alpha   90.00
_cell.angle_beta   90.00
_cell.angle_gamma   90.00
#
_symmetry.space_group_name_H-M   'P 1'
#
loop_
_entity.id
_entity.type
_entity.pdbx_description
1 polymer ?
#
loop_
_entity_poly.entity_id
_entity_poly.type
_entity_poly.pdbx_seq_one_letter_code
_entity_poly.pdbx_strand_id
1 'polypeptide(L)'
;MKSFLKMTLAVIAGLILTGILFFVIMLSVISGIAAAGNKPAEIAEKSVLVLKTGTAIPDRTNSNPLSMLDPFSLTFTPEAGLNDILKNLRKAASDEKISGILIENGLMPSGWATADELRIALKEFKQSGKFIYSYSDYVLMQESYFVSTAADAIWLNPTSMFDFKGLAAEVTFYKDALEKLGVEVQVIRHGKFKGAVEPYILDKLSDENRLQISKYVGSIWEYAVKAISESRGVSVERVMQLADSLSGYNAALLTGAGLIDGTIYRDQLEDSIRSAAGIEEGKKINFVSMTKYSKVPEKHSGGLAKSKIAVIYAEGSIVMGEGDETNIGGNSYASVLREVRRDTAIKAVVFRVNSRGGDAIASDMIWREVELTSKVKPVVVSMGNYAASGGYYISAAADKILASPMTVTGSIGVFGLIPNAQTLLDKKLGISSDVVKTNSHSDFPSIMRPLTAFEKEVLQSNVERTYSTFTGVVAAGRGMSQANVDSLGQGHVWSGTDAADAGLVDSFGGLNDAIKEAASLAKLETYRLVERPAAVDIYSRLLKEMSGEVREKIVSRELGEAARYYYDLKEIISSRGVQAVMPCYIDIY
;
A
#
# COMPACT_ATOMS: atom_id res chain seq x y z
N MET A 1 -40.33 39.21 23.12
CA MET A 1 -39.76 37.93 23.61
C MET A 1 -40.46 36.70 23.07
N LYS A 2 -41.75 36.48 23.29
CA LYS A 2 -42.49 35.30 22.79
C LYS A 2 -42.50 35.16 21.25
N SER A 3 -42.57 36.25 20.47
CA SER A 3 -42.53 36.23 19.00
C SER A 3 -41.11 35.90 18.48
N PHE A 4 -40.07 36.45 19.11
CA PHE A 4 -38.68 36.13 18.77
C PHE A 4 -38.36 34.63 18.97
N LEU A 5 -38.78 34.09 20.14
CA LEU A 5 -38.59 32.66 20.44
C LEU A 5 -39.28 31.74 19.43
N LYS A 6 -40.51 32.09 18.99
CA LYS A 6 -41.24 31.34 17.97
C LYS A 6 -40.54 31.38 16.60
N MET A 7 -40.03 32.54 16.20
CA MET A 7 -39.24 32.65 14.94
C MET A 7 -37.95 31.89 15.00
N THR A 8 -37.21 31.94 16.10
CA THR A 8 -35.98 31.19 16.30
C THR A 8 -36.25 29.69 16.25
N LEU A 9 -37.30 29.18 16.91
CA LEU A 9 -37.72 27.79 16.87
C LEU A 9 -38.15 27.35 15.44
N ALA A 10 -38.86 28.23 14.71
CA ALA A 10 -39.24 27.92 13.33
C ALA A 10 -38.05 27.83 12.40
N VAL A 11 -37.03 28.71 12.55
CA VAL A 11 -35.78 28.65 11.78
C VAL A 11 -34.99 27.38 12.13
N ILE A 12 -34.87 27.05 13.40
CA ILE A 12 -34.18 25.81 13.84
C ILE A 12 -34.91 24.59 13.28
N ALA A 13 -36.25 24.54 13.37
CA ALA A 13 -37.02 23.44 12.80
C ALA A 13 -36.88 23.37 11.27
N GLY A 14 -36.85 24.52 10.58
CA GLY A 14 -36.59 24.58 9.14
C GLY A 14 -35.19 24.05 8.77
N LEU A 15 -34.16 24.45 9.50
CA LEU A 15 -32.80 23.93 9.30
C LEU A 15 -32.70 22.42 9.54
N ILE A 16 -33.35 21.92 10.59
CA ILE A 16 -33.40 20.48 10.89
C ILE A 16 -34.10 19.72 9.76
N LEU A 17 -35.27 20.21 9.32
CA LEU A 17 -36.03 19.58 8.22
C LEU A 17 -35.25 19.60 6.90
N THR A 18 -34.58 20.71 6.59
CA THR A 18 -33.71 20.83 5.41
C THR A 18 -32.53 19.87 5.51
N GLY A 19 -31.91 19.76 6.69
CA GLY A 19 -30.84 18.79 6.95
C GLY A 19 -31.28 17.36 6.78
N ILE A 20 -32.46 16.99 7.31
CA ILE A 20 -33.05 15.66 7.15
C ILE A 20 -33.37 15.38 5.66
N LEU A 21 -33.96 16.33 4.95
CA LEU A 21 -34.29 16.19 3.54
C LEU A 21 -33.02 15.99 2.71
N PHE A 22 -31.98 16.80 2.95
CA PHE A 22 -30.67 16.66 2.29
C PHE A 22 -30.07 15.28 2.58
N PHE A 23 -30.12 14.82 3.83
CA PHE A 23 -29.63 13.51 4.23
C PHE A 23 -30.37 12.36 3.53
N VAL A 24 -31.71 12.44 3.43
CA VAL A 24 -32.52 11.44 2.72
C VAL A 24 -32.22 11.43 1.22
N ILE A 25 -32.05 12.60 0.61
CA ILE A 25 -31.65 12.70 -0.82
C ILE A 25 -30.27 12.07 -1.01
N MET A 26 -29.31 12.42 -0.16
CA MET A 26 -27.93 11.88 -0.21
C MET A 26 -27.94 10.34 -0.05
N LEU A 27 -28.67 9.81 0.92
CA LEU A 27 -28.84 8.36 1.10
C LEU A 27 -29.48 7.69 -0.12
N SER A 28 -30.49 8.33 -0.74
CA SER A 28 -31.14 7.80 -1.92
C SER A 28 -30.19 7.75 -3.13
N VAL A 29 -29.37 8.79 -3.32
CA VAL A 29 -28.34 8.84 -4.36
C VAL A 29 -27.29 7.75 -4.13
N ILE A 30 -26.76 7.64 -2.92
CA ILE A 30 -25.74 6.63 -2.56
C ILE A 30 -26.30 5.22 -2.74
N SER A 31 -27.55 4.98 -2.27
CA SER A 31 -28.22 3.68 -2.45
C SER A 31 -28.46 3.36 -3.93
N GLY A 32 -28.82 4.35 -4.73
CA GLY A 32 -28.97 4.21 -6.19
C GLY A 32 -27.66 3.84 -6.87
N ILE A 33 -26.56 4.49 -6.49
CA ILE A 33 -25.21 4.21 -7.01
C ILE A 33 -24.75 2.80 -6.59
N ALA A 34 -24.93 2.42 -5.31
CA ALA A 34 -24.59 1.11 -4.81
C ALA A 34 -25.39 0.00 -5.51
N ALA A 35 -26.70 0.20 -5.72
CA ALA A 35 -27.55 -0.74 -6.46
C ALA A 35 -27.17 -0.84 -7.95
N ALA A 36 -26.82 0.27 -8.58
CA ALA A 36 -26.32 0.28 -9.96
C ALA A 36 -24.92 -0.38 -10.04
N GLY A 37 -24.12 -0.19 -8.98
CA GLY A 37 -22.79 -0.78 -8.84
C GLY A 37 -22.76 -2.29 -8.85
N ASN A 38 -23.78 -2.95 -8.34
CA ASN A 38 -23.85 -4.40 -8.16
C ASN A 38 -24.53 -5.15 -9.33
N LYS A 39 -24.99 -4.46 -10.38
CA LYS A 39 -25.58 -5.13 -11.55
C LYS A 39 -24.51 -5.84 -12.37
N PRO A 40 -24.72 -7.10 -12.79
CA PRO A 40 -23.86 -7.76 -13.76
C PRO A 40 -23.69 -6.90 -15.00
N ALA A 41 -22.45 -6.78 -15.49
CA ALA A 41 -22.15 -6.05 -16.70
C ALA A 41 -22.10 -7.01 -17.90
N GLU A 42 -22.60 -6.55 -19.03
CA GLU A 42 -22.39 -7.21 -20.32
C GLU A 42 -21.36 -6.44 -21.12
N ILE A 43 -20.55 -7.19 -21.87
CA ILE A 43 -19.55 -6.65 -22.80
C ILE A 43 -19.83 -7.16 -24.22
N ALA A 44 -19.47 -6.36 -25.18
CA ALA A 44 -19.60 -6.72 -26.59
C ALA A 44 -18.46 -7.65 -27.01
N GLU A 45 -18.68 -8.35 -28.13
CA GLU A 45 -17.62 -9.09 -28.80
C GLU A 45 -16.47 -8.15 -29.23
N LYS A 46 -15.27 -8.70 -29.30
CA LYS A 46 -14.06 -7.96 -29.68
C LYS A 46 -13.77 -6.74 -28.79
N SER A 47 -14.14 -6.81 -27.51
CA SER A 47 -13.82 -5.78 -26.54
C SER A 47 -12.32 -5.76 -26.20
N VAL A 48 -11.82 -4.56 -25.88
CA VAL A 48 -10.44 -4.33 -25.44
C VAL A 48 -10.46 -3.90 -23.99
N LEU A 49 -9.81 -4.66 -23.12
CA LEU A 49 -9.73 -4.34 -21.70
C LEU A 49 -8.69 -3.23 -21.47
N VAL A 50 -9.07 -2.21 -20.71
CA VAL A 50 -8.19 -1.06 -20.43
C VAL A 50 -7.66 -1.16 -19.00
N LEU A 51 -6.34 -1.25 -18.88
CA LEU A 51 -5.61 -1.12 -17.62
C LEU A 51 -5.00 0.29 -17.55
N LYS A 52 -5.46 1.10 -16.60
CA LYS A 52 -4.90 2.43 -16.34
C LYS A 52 -3.90 2.36 -15.20
N THR A 53 -2.75 2.99 -15.40
CA THR A 53 -1.70 3.10 -14.37
C THR A 53 -1.53 4.54 -13.86
N GLY A 54 -2.55 5.39 -14.07
CA GLY A 54 -2.50 6.82 -13.70
C GLY A 54 -2.69 7.11 -12.21
N THR A 55 -3.17 6.14 -11.45
CA THR A 55 -3.53 6.27 -10.03
C THR A 55 -2.93 5.14 -9.22
N ALA A 56 -2.90 5.32 -7.89
CA ALA A 56 -2.46 4.26 -6.98
C ALA A 56 -3.37 3.04 -7.08
N ILE A 57 -2.76 1.87 -7.12
CA ILE A 57 -3.46 0.57 -7.13
C ILE A 57 -3.32 -0.04 -5.73
N PRO A 58 -4.36 0.04 -4.88
CA PRO A 58 -4.34 -0.59 -3.57
C PRO A 58 -4.38 -2.12 -3.70
N ASP A 59 -3.96 -2.83 -2.68
CA ASP A 59 -4.00 -4.30 -2.69
C ASP A 59 -5.42 -4.85 -2.86
N ARG A 60 -6.41 -4.14 -2.34
CA ARG A 60 -7.82 -4.49 -2.42
C ARG A 60 -8.64 -3.35 -3.01
N THR A 61 -9.58 -3.69 -3.89
CA THR A 61 -10.56 -2.72 -4.41
C THR A 61 -11.34 -2.08 -3.26
N ASN A 62 -11.26 -0.75 -3.18
CA ASN A 62 -12.04 -0.02 -2.20
C ASN A 62 -13.53 -0.11 -2.57
N SER A 63 -14.35 -0.52 -1.62
CA SER A 63 -15.81 -0.61 -1.78
C SER A 63 -16.55 0.61 -1.24
N ASN A 64 -15.82 1.63 -0.77
CA ASN A 64 -16.40 2.83 -0.19
C ASN A 64 -16.82 3.84 -1.28
N PRO A 65 -18.13 4.08 -1.51
CA PRO A 65 -18.57 5.06 -2.51
C PRO A 65 -18.15 6.50 -2.17
N LEU A 66 -17.94 6.81 -0.89
CA LEU A 66 -17.55 8.17 -0.47
C LEU A 66 -16.08 8.45 -0.77
N SER A 67 -15.19 7.46 -0.62
CA SER A 67 -13.79 7.61 -1.00
C SER A 67 -13.59 7.74 -2.52
N MET A 68 -14.54 7.18 -3.30
CA MET A 68 -14.59 7.29 -4.76
C MET A 68 -15.17 8.61 -5.25
N LEU A 69 -15.83 9.38 -4.37
CA LEU A 69 -16.42 10.67 -4.71
C LEU A 69 -15.38 11.78 -4.58
N ASP A 70 -15.09 12.46 -5.67
CA ASP A 70 -14.39 13.74 -5.58
C ASP A 70 -15.38 14.80 -5.07
N PRO A 71 -15.17 15.36 -3.85
CA PRO A 71 -16.12 16.28 -3.24
C PRO A 71 -16.24 17.62 -3.98
N PHE A 72 -15.32 17.92 -4.91
CA PHE A 72 -15.31 19.17 -5.66
C PHE A 72 -15.91 19.04 -7.05
N SER A 73 -15.59 17.94 -7.76
CA SER A 73 -16.16 17.66 -9.08
C SER A 73 -17.46 16.86 -9.01
N LEU A 74 -17.80 16.30 -7.85
CA LEU A 74 -18.91 15.37 -7.64
C LEU A 74 -18.88 14.17 -8.61
N THR A 75 -17.69 13.82 -9.09
CA THR A 75 -17.48 12.68 -9.98
C THR A 75 -17.11 11.44 -9.20
N PHE A 76 -17.67 10.31 -9.61
CA PHE A 76 -17.33 9.00 -9.10
C PHE A 76 -16.23 8.37 -9.98
N THR A 77 -15.07 8.11 -9.40
CA THR A 77 -13.96 7.42 -10.08
C THR A 77 -13.66 6.10 -9.36
N PRO A 78 -14.45 5.04 -9.60
CA PRO A 78 -14.16 3.74 -9.02
C PRO A 78 -12.91 3.15 -9.68
N GLU A 79 -11.93 2.81 -8.87
CA GLU A 79 -10.68 2.18 -9.31
C GLU A 79 -10.64 0.73 -8.84
N ALA A 80 -10.09 -0.14 -9.68
CA ALA A 80 -9.90 -1.54 -9.33
C ALA A 80 -8.60 -1.69 -8.54
N GLY A 81 -8.64 -2.37 -7.42
CA GLY A 81 -7.46 -2.80 -6.69
C GLY A 81 -6.76 -3.98 -7.37
N LEU A 82 -5.57 -4.29 -6.88
CA LEU A 82 -4.73 -5.37 -7.41
C LEU A 82 -5.47 -6.71 -7.42
N ASN A 83 -6.23 -7.04 -6.37
CA ASN A 83 -7.03 -8.26 -6.29
C ASN A 83 -7.96 -8.45 -7.49
N ASP A 84 -8.72 -7.40 -7.84
CA ASP A 84 -9.65 -7.44 -8.96
C ASP A 84 -8.95 -7.37 -10.31
N ILE A 85 -7.85 -6.61 -10.43
CA ILE A 85 -7.05 -6.56 -11.66
C ILE A 85 -6.47 -7.95 -11.96
N LEU A 86 -5.83 -8.60 -11.00
CA LEU A 86 -5.26 -9.94 -11.16
C LEU A 86 -6.32 -10.99 -11.52
N LYS A 87 -7.50 -10.90 -10.88
CA LYS A 87 -8.65 -11.74 -11.21
C LYS A 87 -9.15 -11.49 -12.62
N ASN A 88 -9.28 -10.22 -13.02
CA ASN A 88 -9.74 -9.82 -14.34
C ASN A 88 -8.79 -10.26 -15.44
N LEU A 89 -7.47 -10.16 -15.26
CA LEU A 89 -6.48 -10.62 -16.22
C LEU A 89 -6.60 -12.12 -16.47
N ARG A 90 -6.73 -12.93 -15.42
CA ARG A 90 -6.97 -14.38 -15.56
C ARG A 90 -8.27 -14.71 -16.28
N LYS A 91 -9.36 -14.04 -15.90
CA LYS A 91 -10.67 -14.21 -16.56
C LYS A 91 -10.61 -13.81 -18.04
N ALA A 92 -9.97 -12.67 -18.35
CA ALA A 92 -9.85 -12.15 -19.71
C ALA A 92 -9.02 -13.07 -20.63
N ALA A 93 -8.05 -13.80 -20.09
CA ALA A 93 -7.25 -14.75 -20.86
C ALA A 93 -8.12 -15.83 -21.54
N SER A 94 -9.18 -16.29 -20.88
CA SER A 94 -10.11 -17.32 -21.39
C SER A 94 -11.43 -16.76 -21.95
N ASP A 95 -11.71 -15.45 -21.83
CA ASP A 95 -12.96 -14.85 -22.29
C ASP A 95 -12.87 -14.50 -23.78
N GLU A 96 -13.61 -15.23 -24.62
CA GLU A 96 -13.63 -15.05 -26.10
C GLU A 96 -14.08 -13.64 -26.53
N LYS A 97 -14.82 -12.90 -25.69
CA LYS A 97 -15.24 -11.53 -25.97
C LYS A 97 -14.12 -10.51 -25.83
N ILE A 98 -13.03 -10.85 -25.16
CA ILE A 98 -11.85 -9.98 -25.02
C ILE A 98 -10.83 -10.33 -26.10
N SER A 99 -10.48 -9.34 -26.92
CA SER A 99 -9.45 -9.49 -27.97
C SER A 99 -8.05 -9.15 -27.47
N GLY A 100 -7.92 -8.27 -26.50
CA GLY A 100 -6.62 -7.84 -25.98
C GLY A 100 -6.74 -6.81 -24.86
N ILE A 101 -5.58 -6.30 -24.46
CA ILE A 101 -5.43 -5.30 -23.38
C ILE A 101 -4.76 -4.06 -23.96
N LEU A 102 -5.27 -2.88 -23.55
CA LEU A 102 -4.59 -1.60 -23.69
C LEU A 102 -4.14 -1.13 -22.30
N ILE A 103 -2.82 -0.95 -22.12
CA ILE A 103 -2.25 -0.29 -20.96
C ILE A 103 -2.20 1.21 -21.28
N GLU A 104 -3.03 2.01 -20.59
CA GLU A 104 -2.97 3.47 -20.63
C GLU A 104 -2.09 3.96 -19.48
N ASN A 105 -0.89 4.42 -19.82
CA ASN A 105 0.14 4.78 -18.85
C ASN A 105 -0.13 6.14 -18.19
N GLY A 106 0.29 6.24 -16.94
CA GLY A 106 0.25 7.45 -16.13
C GLY A 106 1.32 7.43 -15.04
N LEU A 107 1.11 8.15 -13.95
CA LEU A 107 2.08 8.35 -12.87
C LEU A 107 2.38 7.07 -12.06
N MET A 108 1.47 6.12 -12.01
CA MET A 108 1.59 4.84 -11.28
C MET A 108 2.22 4.94 -9.86
N PRO A 109 1.64 5.67 -8.92
CA PRO A 109 2.18 5.77 -7.56
C PRO A 109 1.81 4.52 -6.72
N SER A 110 2.12 3.33 -7.23
CA SER A 110 1.65 2.05 -6.65
C SER A 110 2.77 1.24 -6.01
N GLY A 111 4.02 1.58 -6.28
CA GLY A 111 5.21 0.89 -5.79
C GLY A 111 5.64 -0.32 -6.62
N TRP A 112 6.93 -0.62 -6.53
CA TRP A 112 7.63 -1.54 -7.42
C TRP A 112 7.20 -3.00 -7.30
N ALA A 113 6.85 -3.47 -6.09
CA ALA A 113 6.36 -4.85 -5.94
C ALA A 113 4.97 -5.03 -6.56
N THR A 114 4.08 -4.03 -6.46
CA THR A 114 2.79 -4.02 -7.16
C THR A 114 2.98 -4.01 -8.68
N ALA A 115 3.94 -3.21 -9.18
CA ALA A 115 4.29 -3.18 -10.60
C ALA A 115 4.79 -4.54 -11.10
N ASP A 116 5.60 -5.24 -10.30
CA ASP A 116 6.10 -6.58 -10.62
C ASP A 116 4.97 -7.62 -10.68
N GLU A 117 4.06 -7.63 -9.71
CA GLU A 117 2.89 -8.53 -9.74
C GLU A 117 2.01 -8.29 -10.97
N LEU A 118 1.78 -7.03 -11.34
CA LEU A 118 1.03 -6.69 -12.56
C LEU A 118 1.75 -7.15 -13.83
N ARG A 119 3.07 -6.91 -13.90
CA ARG A 119 3.89 -7.33 -15.04
C ARG A 119 3.88 -8.85 -15.21
N ILE A 120 4.00 -9.61 -14.13
CA ILE A 120 3.93 -11.07 -14.15
C ILE A 120 2.55 -11.52 -14.63
N ALA A 121 1.47 -10.95 -14.10
CA ALA A 121 0.11 -11.30 -14.50
C ALA A 121 -0.19 -10.95 -15.98
N LEU A 122 0.35 -9.87 -16.51
CA LEU A 122 0.27 -9.55 -17.94
C LEU A 122 1.07 -10.52 -18.81
N LYS A 123 2.24 -10.98 -18.37
CA LYS A 123 3.01 -12.04 -19.04
C LYS A 123 2.24 -13.37 -19.05
N GLU A 124 1.55 -13.71 -17.98
CA GLU A 124 0.65 -14.88 -17.95
C GLU A 124 -0.52 -14.70 -18.93
N PHE A 125 -1.16 -13.51 -18.95
CA PHE A 125 -2.23 -13.21 -19.92
C PHE A 125 -1.76 -13.33 -21.36
N LYS A 126 -0.55 -12.90 -21.68
CA LYS A 126 0.05 -12.98 -23.03
C LYS A 126 0.11 -14.41 -23.57
N GLN A 127 0.18 -15.43 -22.70
CA GLN A 127 0.15 -16.84 -23.09
C GLN A 127 -1.18 -17.25 -23.74
N SER A 128 -2.25 -16.47 -23.58
CA SER A 128 -3.54 -16.67 -24.26
C SER A 128 -3.50 -16.36 -25.76
N GLY A 129 -2.42 -15.75 -26.27
CA GLY A 129 -2.27 -15.32 -27.66
C GLY A 129 -2.98 -14.00 -27.99
N LYS A 130 -3.61 -13.35 -27.02
CA LYS A 130 -4.26 -12.05 -27.17
C LYS A 130 -3.23 -10.93 -27.04
N PHE A 131 -3.45 -9.82 -27.78
CA PHE A 131 -2.50 -8.73 -27.79
C PHE A 131 -2.50 -7.91 -26.48
N ILE A 132 -1.36 -7.33 -26.16
CA ILE A 132 -1.19 -6.31 -25.13
C ILE A 132 -0.48 -5.12 -25.76
N TYR A 133 -1.14 -3.97 -25.82
CA TYR A 133 -0.54 -2.72 -26.29
C TYR A 133 -0.39 -1.75 -25.13
N SER A 134 0.68 -0.99 -25.13
CA SER A 134 0.97 0.04 -24.14
C SER A 134 1.09 1.39 -24.82
N TYR A 135 0.44 2.40 -24.26
CA TYR A 135 0.45 3.75 -24.80
C TYR A 135 0.50 4.82 -23.70
N SER A 136 1.25 5.88 -23.98
CA SER A 136 1.30 7.07 -23.14
C SER A 136 1.02 8.32 -23.94
N ASP A 137 -0.02 9.07 -23.55
CA ASP A 137 -0.36 10.36 -24.14
C ASP A 137 0.49 11.52 -23.64
N TYR A 138 0.94 11.48 -22.37
CA TYR A 138 1.57 12.62 -21.72
C TYR A 138 2.96 12.29 -21.17
N VAL A 139 3.06 11.43 -20.19
CA VAL A 139 4.33 11.00 -19.59
C VAL A 139 4.30 9.50 -19.33
N LEU A 140 5.39 8.81 -19.66
CA LEU A 140 5.61 7.43 -19.26
C LEU A 140 6.57 7.42 -18.08
N MET A 141 6.08 7.09 -16.90
CA MET A 141 6.92 6.91 -15.71
C MET A 141 7.61 5.54 -15.75
N GLN A 142 8.77 5.44 -15.15
CA GLN A 142 9.58 4.21 -15.20
C GLN A 142 8.89 3.00 -14.55
N GLU A 143 8.06 3.15 -13.51
CA GLU A 143 7.25 2.05 -12.96
C GLU A 143 6.18 1.59 -13.97
N SER A 144 5.46 2.52 -14.62
CA SER A 144 4.50 2.20 -15.68
C SER A 144 5.17 1.54 -16.88
N TYR A 145 6.38 2.01 -17.23
CA TYR A 145 7.18 1.38 -18.28
C TYR A 145 7.58 -0.05 -17.90
N PHE A 146 8.00 -0.28 -16.66
CA PHE A 146 8.33 -1.62 -16.18
C PHE A 146 7.17 -2.59 -16.36
N VAL A 147 5.94 -2.18 -16.02
CA VAL A 147 4.72 -2.95 -16.31
C VAL A 147 4.53 -3.14 -17.82
N SER A 148 4.72 -2.07 -18.60
CA SER A 148 4.55 -2.06 -20.05
C SER A 148 5.51 -2.98 -20.79
N THR A 149 6.64 -3.39 -20.18
CA THR A 149 7.57 -4.35 -20.79
C THR A 149 6.97 -5.75 -21.00
N ALA A 150 5.78 -6.03 -20.46
CA ALA A 150 5.00 -7.23 -20.79
C ALA A 150 4.23 -7.10 -22.12
N ALA A 151 4.06 -5.88 -22.65
CA ALA A 151 3.29 -5.62 -23.87
C ALA A 151 3.98 -6.13 -25.14
N ASP A 152 3.19 -6.28 -26.22
CA ASP A 152 3.68 -6.60 -27.55
C ASP A 152 4.28 -5.37 -28.25
N ALA A 153 3.74 -4.18 -27.91
CA ALA A 153 4.26 -2.90 -28.38
C ALA A 153 4.06 -1.80 -27.33
N ILE A 154 5.04 -0.91 -27.24
CA ILE A 154 5.07 0.24 -26.34
C ILE A 154 5.23 1.49 -27.20
N TRP A 155 4.20 2.32 -27.24
CA TRP A 155 4.20 3.56 -28.00
C TRP A 155 4.00 4.77 -27.12
N LEU A 156 4.59 5.89 -27.54
CA LEU A 156 4.39 7.20 -26.94
C LEU A 156 3.68 8.12 -27.93
N ASN A 157 2.94 9.10 -27.42
CA ASN A 157 2.57 10.25 -28.22
C ASN A 157 3.85 10.97 -28.69
N PRO A 158 3.92 11.51 -29.94
CA PRO A 158 5.14 12.15 -30.44
C PRO A 158 5.71 13.28 -29.58
N THR A 159 4.88 13.91 -28.72
CA THR A 159 5.27 14.98 -27.80
C THR A 159 5.38 14.51 -26.34
N SER A 160 5.12 13.24 -26.07
CA SER A 160 5.23 12.64 -24.73
C SER A 160 6.68 12.50 -24.28
N MET A 161 6.88 12.46 -22.97
CA MET A 161 8.16 12.22 -22.34
C MET A 161 8.18 10.84 -21.67
N PHE A 162 9.36 10.26 -21.59
CA PHE A 162 9.60 9.06 -20.78
C PHE A 162 10.54 9.41 -19.63
N ASP A 163 10.04 9.41 -18.40
CA ASP A 163 10.85 9.65 -17.21
C ASP A 163 11.62 8.37 -16.85
N PHE A 164 12.83 8.24 -17.41
CA PHE A 164 13.71 7.08 -17.25
C PHE A 164 15.09 7.54 -16.79
N LYS A 165 15.37 7.39 -15.48
CA LYS A 165 16.54 8.03 -14.84
C LYS A 165 17.14 7.18 -13.70
N GLY A 166 16.58 6.00 -13.40
CA GLY A 166 16.97 5.20 -12.23
C GLY A 166 16.19 5.61 -10.97
N LEU A 167 16.62 5.10 -9.82
CA LEU A 167 15.93 5.32 -8.55
C LEU A 167 16.74 6.25 -7.65
N ALA A 168 16.06 7.18 -7.02
CA ALA A 168 16.60 8.00 -5.94
C ALA A 168 15.78 7.78 -4.67
N ALA A 169 16.43 7.81 -3.51
CA ALA A 169 15.78 7.79 -2.20
C ALA A 169 16.09 9.11 -1.49
N GLU A 170 15.06 9.88 -1.23
CA GLU A 170 15.15 11.14 -0.50
C GLU A 170 14.61 11.00 0.92
N VAL A 171 15.35 11.49 1.91
CA VAL A 171 15.00 11.50 3.32
C VAL A 171 15.02 12.94 3.82
N THR A 172 13.88 13.43 4.27
CA THR A 172 13.75 14.78 4.83
C THR A 172 14.10 14.79 6.32
N PHE A 173 14.88 15.80 6.76
CA PHE A 173 15.31 15.98 8.14
C PHE A 173 14.63 17.17 8.78
N TYR A 174 14.11 17.01 9.98
CA TYR A 174 13.28 18.01 10.69
C TYR A 174 13.96 18.58 11.94
N LYS A 175 15.15 18.10 12.32
CA LYS A 175 15.86 18.49 13.55
C LYS A 175 15.92 20.01 13.71
N ASP A 176 16.49 20.71 12.74
CA ASP A 176 16.67 22.17 12.83
C ASP A 176 15.34 22.94 12.87
N ALA A 177 14.32 22.43 12.16
CA ALA A 177 12.98 23.01 12.19
C ALA A 177 12.34 22.84 13.57
N LEU A 178 12.46 21.66 14.18
CA LEU A 178 11.96 21.36 15.52
C LEU A 178 12.71 22.20 16.58
N GLU A 179 14.02 22.32 16.50
CA GLU A 179 14.83 23.17 17.39
C GLU A 179 14.41 24.64 17.28
N LYS A 180 14.20 25.18 16.06
CA LYS A 180 13.68 26.53 15.84
C LYS A 180 12.28 26.73 16.44
N LEU A 181 11.45 25.70 16.40
CA LEU A 181 10.13 25.71 17.07
C LEU A 181 10.24 25.58 18.58
N GLY A 182 11.38 25.17 19.14
CA GLY A 182 11.56 24.90 20.55
C GLY A 182 11.00 23.54 20.98
N VAL A 183 11.01 22.57 20.07
CA VAL A 183 10.64 21.17 20.32
C VAL A 183 11.90 20.31 20.26
N GLU A 184 12.16 19.55 21.32
CA GLU A 184 13.22 18.55 21.39
C GLU A 184 12.62 17.16 21.25
N VAL A 185 13.21 16.30 20.43
CA VAL A 185 12.76 14.89 20.33
C VAL A 185 13.74 14.00 21.08
N GLN A 186 13.26 13.38 22.13
CA GLN A 186 14.03 12.43 22.95
C GLN A 186 13.85 11.02 22.41
N VAL A 187 14.94 10.42 21.91
CA VAL A 187 14.94 9.12 21.25
C VAL A 187 15.41 8.04 22.19
N ILE A 188 14.66 6.95 22.22
CA ILE A 188 15.02 5.68 22.87
C ILE A 188 14.99 4.62 21.78
N ARG A 189 16.12 3.96 21.46
CA ARG A 189 16.16 2.98 20.36
C ARG A 189 17.08 1.80 20.66
N HIS A 190 16.81 0.69 20.00
CA HIS A 190 17.73 -0.45 19.89
C HIS A 190 18.15 -0.63 18.43
N GLY A 191 19.44 -0.92 18.24
CA GLY A 191 20.02 -1.24 16.94
C GLY A 191 20.50 -0.02 16.14
N LYS A 192 21.58 -0.23 15.41
CA LYS A 192 22.28 0.83 14.66
C LYS A 192 21.63 1.18 13.32
N PHE A 193 20.83 0.27 12.76
CA PHE A 193 20.14 0.45 11.47
C PHE A 193 18.70 0.97 11.61
N LYS A 194 18.19 1.19 12.84
CA LYS A 194 16.84 1.74 13.04
C LYS A 194 16.83 3.23 12.77
N GLY A 195 16.89 3.60 11.49
CA GLY A 195 16.98 4.96 11.00
C GLY A 195 15.71 5.80 11.09
N ALA A 196 14.56 5.22 11.51
CA ALA A 196 13.27 5.92 11.64
C ALA A 196 13.33 7.19 12.50
N VAL A 197 14.26 7.27 13.42
CA VAL A 197 14.42 8.39 14.35
C VAL A 197 15.39 9.46 13.85
N GLU A 198 16.22 9.16 12.86
CA GLU A 198 17.27 10.06 12.38
C GLU A 198 16.75 11.40 11.85
N PRO A 199 15.62 11.47 11.14
CA PRO A 199 15.06 12.72 10.68
C PRO A 199 14.79 13.75 11.78
N TYR A 200 14.64 13.31 13.02
CA TYR A 200 14.29 14.18 14.15
C TYR A 200 15.49 14.59 14.99
N ILE A 201 16.64 13.92 14.83
CA ILE A 201 17.83 14.14 15.68
C ILE A 201 19.12 14.38 14.88
N LEU A 202 19.11 14.15 13.58
CA LEU A 202 20.22 14.39 12.69
C LEU A 202 19.83 15.39 11.59
N ASP A 203 20.82 15.87 10.85
CA ASP A 203 20.68 16.75 9.69
C ASP A 203 20.98 16.05 8.36
N LYS A 204 21.44 14.80 8.44
CA LYS A 204 21.73 13.90 7.30
C LYS A 204 21.68 12.45 7.74
N LEU A 205 21.62 11.53 6.78
CA LEU A 205 21.70 10.09 7.02
C LEU A 205 23.02 9.72 7.74
N SER A 206 22.92 8.80 8.72
CA SER A 206 24.08 8.08 9.23
C SER A 206 24.69 7.19 8.13
N ASP A 207 25.95 6.79 8.32
CA ASP A 207 26.64 5.92 7.35
C ASP A 207 25.93 4.56 7.24
N GLU A 208 25.47 3.99 8.35
CA GLU A 208 24.71 2.74 8.40
C GLU A 208 23.38 2.85 7.65
N ASN A 209 22.65 3.95 7.87
CA ASN A 209 21.35 4.13 7.21
C ASN A 209 21.53 4.43 5.72
N ARG A 210 22.54 5.22 5.34
CA ARG A 210 22.90 5.41 3.93
C ARG A 210 23.25 4.10 3.24
N LEU A 211 24.05 3.24 3.89
CA LEU A 211 24.47 1.94 3.35
C LEU A 211 23.25 1.05 3.07
N GLN A 212 22.34 0.89 4.04
CA GLN A 212 21.17 0.03 3.85
C GLN A 212 20.22 0.56 2.79
N ILE A 213 19.98 1.89 2.73
CA ILE A 213 19.13 2.50 1.71
C ILE A 213 19.72 2.28 0.32
N SER A 214 21.02 2.54 0.15
CA SER A 214 21.71 2.30 -1.11
C SER A 214 21.60 0.84 -1.56
N LYS A 215 21.68 -0.10 -0.61
CA LYS A 215 21.64 -1.53 -0.90
C LYS A 215 20.26 -1.97 -1.40
N TYR A 216 19.18 -1.66 -0.67
CA TYR A 216 17.85 -2.14 -1.10
C TYR A 216 17.32 -1.38 -2.32
N VAL A 217 17.62 -0.07 -2.47
CA VAL A 217 17.27 0.70 -3.68
C VAL A 217 18.03 0.17 -4.88
N GLY A 218 19.34 -0.10 -4.72
CA GLY A 218 20.16 -0.74 -5.76
C GLY A 218 19.62 -2.10 -6.18
N SER A 219 19.27 -2.96 -5.22
CA SER A 219 18.68 -4.29 -5.48
C SER A 219 17.38 -4.21 -6.27
N ILE A 220 16.48 -3.28 -5.93
CA ILE A 220 15.24 -3.04 -6.67
C ILE A 220 15.53 -2.60 -8.11
N TRP A 221 16.46 -1.66 -8.29
CA TRP A 221 16.84 -1.16 -9.61
C TRP A 221 17.50 -2.23 -10.47
N GLU A 222 18.42 -3.01 -9.92
CA GLU A 222 19.08 -4.12 -10.61
C GLU A 222 18.08 -5.15 -11.12
N TYR A 223 17.09 -5.50 -10.29
CA TYR A 223 16.00 -6.40 -10.71
C TYR A 223 15.18 -5.79 -11.85
N ALA A 224 14.81 -4.50 -11.74
CA ALA A 224 14.04 -3.79 -12.77
C ALA A 224 14.80 -3.75 -14.10
N VAL A 225 16.06 -3.37 -14.09
CA VAL A 225 16.92 -3.29 -15.28
C VAL A 225 17.08 -4.65 -15.94
N LYS A 226 17.32 -5.71 -15.16
CA LYS A 226 17.40 -7.09 -15.67
C LYS A 226 16.10 -7.50 -16.36
N ALA A 227 14.98 -7.25 -15.74
CA ALA A 227 13.67 -7.59 -16.29
C ALA A 227 13.32 -6.78 -17.55
N ILE A 228 13.74 -5.51 -17.63
CA ILE A 228 13.64 -4.67 -18.84
C ILE A 228 14.54 -5.23 -19.93
N SER A 229 15.81 -5.51 -19.62
CA SER A 229 16.81 -6.09 -20.53
C SER A 229 16.27 -7.38 -21.19
N GLU A 230 15.79 -8.32 -20.39
CA GLU A 230 15.21 -9.59 -20.87
C GLU A 230 13.97 -9.38 -21.76
N SER A 231 13.11 -8.42 -21.42
CA SER A 231 11.86 -8.20 -22.16
C SER A 231 12.06 -7.43 -23.46
N ARG A 232 13.04 -6.54 -23.51
CA ARG A 232 13.29 -5.67 -24.67
C ARG A 232 14.47 -6.14 -25.54
N GLY A 233 15.23 -7.16 -25.11
CA GLY A 233 16.41 -7.62 -25.82
C GLY A 233 17.55 -6.59 -25.86
N VAL A 234 17.63 -5.71 -24.87
CA VAL A 234 18.64 -4.66 -24.72
C VAL A 234 19.58 -5.05 -23.58
N SER A 235 20.90 -4.91 -23.74
CA SER A 235 21.80 -5.31 -22.66
C SER A 235 21.62 -4.47 -21.39
N VAL A 236 21.90 -5.05 -20.23
CA VAL A 236 21.81 -4.40 -18.91
C VAL A 236 22.61 -3.09 -18.91
N GLU A 237 23.85 -3.14 -19.43
CA GLU A 237 24.74 -1.98 -19.51
C GLU A 237 24.14 -0.86 -20.37
N ARG A 238 23.46 -1.22 -21.47
CA ARG A 238 22.80 -0.24 -22.33
C ARG A 238 21.59 0.39 -21.67
N VAL A 239 20.78 -0.39 -20.95
CA VAL A 239 19.64 0.12 -20.16
C VAL A 239 20.12 1.09 -19.09
N MET A 240 21.17 0.75 -18.35
CA MET A 240 21.79 1.62 -17.34
C MET A 240 22.32 2.92 -17.97
N GLN A 241 23.05 2.82 -19.06
CA GLN A 241 23.57 3.99 -19.78
C GLN A 241 22.47 4.94 -20.25
N LEU A 242 21.34 4.40 -20.71
CA LEU A 242 20.19 5.20 -21.16
C LEU A 242 19.52 5.93 -19.98
N ALA A 243 19.45 5.31 -18.81
CA ALA A 243 18.97 5.95 -17.59
C ALA A 243 19.92 7.07 -17.13
N ASP A 244 21.23 6.81 -17.06
CA ASP A 244 22.24 7.79 -16.64
C ASP A 244 22.30 9.03 -17.54
N SER A 245 22.02 8.87 -18.84
CA SER A 245 22.07 9.95 -19.81
C SER A 245 20.77 10.73 -19.97
N LEU A 246 19.75 10.47 -19.12
CA LEU A 246 18.41 11.07 -19.23
C LEU A 246 17.81 10.95 -20.63
N SER A 247 18.04 9.82 -21.28
CA SER A 247 17.65 9.58 -22.68
C SER A 247 16.13 9.58 -22.89
N GLY A 248 15.35 9.53 -21.82
CA GLY A 248 13.88 9.56 -21.84
C GLY A 248 13.27 10.78 -22.53
N TYR A 249 14.03 11.87 -22.66
CA TYR A 249 13.61 13.07 -23.40
C TYR A 249 13.81 12.98 -24.92
N ASN A 250 14.30 11.85 -25.42
CA ASN A 250 14.56 11.64 -26.85
C ASN A 250 13.92 10.33 -27.35
N ALA A 251 12.67 10.42 -27.80
CA ALA A 251 11.92 9.26 -28.27
C ALA A 251 12.60 8.52 -29.44
N ALA A 252 13.29 9.23 -30.33
CA ALA A 252 14.00 8.61 -31.45
C ALA A 252 15.19 7.76 -30.96
N LEU A 253 15.91 8.25 -29.93
CA LEU A 253 16.98 7.48 -29.30
C LEU A 253 16.46 6.23 -28.59
N LEU A 254 15.34 6.37 -27.89
CA LEU A 254 14.69 5.24 -27.19
C LEU A 254 14.18 4.17 -28.15
N THR A 255 13.58 4.60 -29.28
CA THR A 255 13.15 3.70 -30.36
C THR A 255 14.36 3.00 -30.98
N GLY A 256 15.40 3.75 -31.33
CA GLY A 256 16.65 3.19 -31.89
C GLY A 256 17.38 2.24 -30.92
N ALA A 257 17.20 2.44 -29.61
CA ALA A 257 17.75 1.56 -28.58
C ALA A 257 16.84 0.35 -28.26
N GLY A 258 15.62 0.29 -28.80
CA GLY A 258 14.68 -0.81 -28.58
C GLY A 258 13.90 -0.73 -27.26
N LEU A 259 13.99 0.37 -26.49
CA LEU A 259 13.20 0.51 -25.25
C LEU A 259 11.72 0.76 -25.51
N ILE A 260 11.38 1.45 -26.60
CA ILE A 260 10.01 1.65 -27.09
C ILE A 260 9.92 1.24 -28.57
N ASP A 261 8.71 1.01 -29.08
CA ASP A 261 8.47 0.58 -30.46
C ASP A 261 8.20 1.75 -31.40
N GLY A 262 8.13 2.98 -30.87
CA GLY A 262 8.00 4.21 -31.63
C GLY A 262 7.06 5.22 -31.01
N THR A 263 6.78 6.26 -31.80
CA THR A 263 5.81 7.30 -31.45
C THR A 263 4.66 7.31 -32.45
N ILE A 264 3.41 7.32 -31.95
CA ILE A 264 2.19 7.35 -32.74
C ILE A 264 1.16 8.27 -32.09
N TYR A 265 0.25 8.80 -32.89
CA TYR A 265 -0.92 9.51 -32.37
C TYR A 265 -2.03 8.54 -31.96
N ARG A 266 -3.01 9.00 -31.18
CA ARG A 266 -4.12 8.19 -30.67
C ARG A 266 -4.94 7.52 -31.77
N ASP A 267 -5.19 8.17 -32.88
CA ASP A 267 -5.88 7.62 -34.04
C ASP A 267 -5.12 6.41 -34.64
N GLN A 268 -3.80 6.52 -34.78
CA GLN A 268 -2.94 5.43 -35.27
C GLN A 268 -2.90 4.24 -34.29
N LEU A 269 -2.92 4.51 -32.96
CA LEU A 269 -3.08 3.47 -31.94
C LEU A 269 -4.43 2.74 -32.12
N GLU A 270 -5.52 3.50 -32.32
CA GLU A 270 -6.84 2.91 -32.52
C GLU A 270 -6.90 2.06 -33.79
N ASP A 271 -6.25 2.46 -34.87
CA ASP A 271 -6.14 1.66 -36.09
C ASP A 271 -5.36 0.37 -35.85
N SER A 272 -4.27 0.44 -35.10
CA SER A 272 -3.50 -0.74 -34.69
C SER A 272 -4.35 -1.71 -33.85
N ILE A 273 -5.16 -1.17 -32.92
CA ILE A 273 -6.08 -1.96 -32.10
C ILE A 273 -7.18 -2.58 -32.95
N ARG A 274 -7.79 -1.82 -33.91
CA ARG A 274 -8.81 -2.37 -34.85
C ARG A 274 -8.26 -3.54 -35.64
N SER A 275 -7.07 -3.37 -36.19
CA SER A 275 -6.38 -4.42 -36.93
C SER A 275 -6.15 -5.68 -36.09
N ALA A 276 -5.59 -5.52 -34.88
CA ALA A 276 -5.29 -6.65 -33.99
C ALA A 276 -6.55 -7.35 -33.46
N ALA A 277 -7.65 -6.60 -33.23
CA ALA A 277 -8.92 -7.15 -32.76
C ALA A 277 -9.82 -7.65 -33.91
N GLY A 278 -9.41 -7.51 -35.17
CA GLY A 278 -10.23 -7.84 -36.36
C GLY A 278 -11.52 -7.02 -36.42
N ILE A 279 -11.48 -5.74 -36.04
CA ILE A 279 -12.58 -4.79 -36.13
C ILE A 279 -12.48 -4.05 -37.46
N GLU A 280 -13.59 -3.93 -38.19
CA GLU A 280 -13.64 -3.22 -39.47
C GLU A 280 -13.26 -1.75 -39.31
N GLU A 281 -12.62 -1.18 -40.34
CA GLU A 281 -12.26 0.23 -40.40
C GLU A 281 -13.48 1.13 -40.15
N GLY A 282 -13.29 2.21 -39.36
CA GLY A 282 -14.36 3.14 -39.00
C GLY A 282 -15.36 2.63 -37.94
N LYS A 283 -15.32 1.38 -37.54
CA LYS A 283 -16.13 0.86 -36.43
C LYS A 283 -15.57 1.28 -35.09
N LYS A 284 -16.47 1.51 -34.12
CA LYS A 284 -16.11 1.86 -32.76
C LYS A 284 -15.44 0.70 -32.02
N ILE A 285 -14.33 0.95 -31.35
CA ILE A 285 -13.70 0.00 -30.44
C ILE A 285 -14.46 0.00 -29.10
N ASN A 286 -14.78 -1.18 -28.60
CA ASN A 286 -15.44 -1.34 -27.31
C ASN A 286 -14.36 -1.42 -26.20
N PHE A 287 -13.97 -0.28 -25.67
CA PHE A 287 -13.09 -0.23 -24.51
C PHE A 287 -13.85 -0.54 -23.22
N VAL A 288 -13.31 -1.44 -22.43
CA VAL A 288 -13.90 -1.89 -21.16
C VAL A 288 -12.90 -1.66 -20.03
N SER A 289 -13.27 -0.87 -19.02
CA SER A 289 -12.43 -0.63 -17.85
C SER A 289 -12.35 -1.87 -16.96
N MET A 290 -11.27 -1.99 -16.18
CA MET A 290 -11.09 -3.06 -15.18
C MET A 290 -12.28 -3.13 -14.22
N THR A 291 -12.75 -1.99 -13.72
CA THR A 291 -13.90 -1.92 -12.80
C THR A 291 -15.21 -2.40 -13.43
N LYS A 292 -15.45 -2.07 -14.71
CA LYS A 292 -16.63 -2.59 -15.41
C LYS A 292 -16.50 -4.09 -15.64
N TYR A 293 -15.31 -4.56 -16.00
CA TYR A 293 -15.06 -5.96 -16.28
C TYR A 293 -15.13 -6.85 -15.03
N SER A 294 -14.81 -6.33 -13.84
CA SER A 294 -15.01 -7.05 -12.57
C SER A 294 -16.46 -7.47 -12.34
N LYS A 295 -17.43 -6.75 -12.92
CA LYS A 295 -18.87 -7.05 -12.82
C LYS A 295 -19.37 -8.05 -13.88
N VAL A 296 -18.55 -8.42 -14.84
CA VAL A 296 -18.89 -9.47 -15.82
C VAL A 296 -18.80 -10.83 -15.12
N PRO A 297 -19.87 -11.64 -15.12
CA PRO A 297 -19.85 -12.94 -14.47
C PRO A 297 -18.76 -13.85 -15.04
N GLU A 298 -18.07 -14.58 -14.18
CA GLU A 298 -17.20 -15.67 -14.62
C GLU A 298 -18.05 -16.84 -15.13
N LYS A 299 -17.67 -17.44 -16.25
CA LYS A 299 -18.21 -18.75 -16.64
C LYS A 299 -17.70 -19.77 -15.62
N HIS A 300 -18.54 -20.17 -14.68
CA HIS A 300 -18.17 -21.14 -13.65
C HIS A 300 -17.88 -22.48 -14.29
N SER A 301 -16.62 -22.90 -14.26
CA SER A 301 -16.17 -24.23 -14.65
C SER A 301 -16.16 -25.25 -13.51
N GLY A 302 -16.58 -24.85 -12.31
CA GLY A 302 -16.61 -25.70 -11.12
C GLY A 302 -17.86 -25.45 -10.28
N GLY A 303 -18.48 -26.52 -9.79
CA GLY A 303 -19.61 -26.46 -8.87
C GLY A 303 -19.30 -25.65 -7.60
N LEU A 304 -20.32 -25.38 -6.76
CA LEU A 304 -20.18 -24.62 -5.51
C LEU A 304 -19.21 -25.31 -4.55
N ALA A 305 -17.91 -24.96 -4.66
CA ALA A 305 -16.88 -25.48 -3.76
C ALA A 305 -17.24 -25.13 -2.31
N LYS A 306 -17.30 -26.13 -1.44
CA LYS A 306 -17.61 -25.97 0.00
C LYS A 306 -16.42 -25.39 0.76
N SER A 307 -15.20 -25.76 0.36
CA SER A 307 -13.95 -25.29 0.97
C SER A 307 -13.67 -23.83 0.59
N LYS A 308 -13.16 -23.07 1.56
CA LYS A 308 -12.81 -21.66 1.38
C LYS A 308 -11.32 -21.42 1.72
N ILE A 309 -10.72 -20.46 1.04
CA ILE A 309 -9.47 -19.82 1.45
C ILE A 309 -9.80 -18.38 1.83
N ALA A 310 -9.43 -17.96 3.04
CA ALA A 310 -9.58 -16.57 3.45
C ALA A 310 -8.37 -15.77 2.97
N VAL A 311 -8.61 -14.65 2.31
CA VAL A 311 -7.60 -13.64 1.99
C VAL A 311 -7.82 -12.46 2.92
N ILE A 312 -6.87 -12.21 3.81
CA ILE A 312 -6.93 -11.11 4.79
C ILE A 312 -5.96 -10.02 4.31
N TYR A 313 -6.49 -8.85 4.01
CA TYR A 313 -5.69 -7.70 3.58
C TYR A 313 -5.32 -6.83 4.78
N ALA A 314 -4.03 -6.65 5.03
CA ALA A 314 -3.46 -5.80 6.07
C ALA A 314 -2.62 -4.71 5.40
N GLU A 315 -3.25 -3.59 5.07
CA GLU A 315 -2.64 -2.46 4.38
C GLU A 315 -2.64 -1.22 5.30
N GLY A 316 -1.51 -0.51 5.36
CA GLY A 316 -1.35 0.71 6.15
C GLY A 316 -0.55 0.54 7.45
N SER A 317 -0.62 1.55 8.33
CA SER A 317 0.08 1.56 9.62
C SER A 317 -0.63 0.69 10.65
N ILE A 318 0.14 -0.03 11.47
CA ILE A 318 -0.40 -0.84 12.57
C ILE A 318 -0.65 0.06 13.78
N VAL A 319 -1.89 0.08 14.25
CA VAL A 319 -2.34 0.94 15.35
C VAL A 319 -3.08 0.16 16.44
N MET A 320 -3.09 0.68 17.65
CA MET A 320 -3.93 0.13 18.73
C MET A 320 -5.43 0.35 18.44
N GLY A 321 -6.27 -0.54 18.97
CA GLY A 321 -7.72 -0.46 18.84
C GLY A 321 -8.25 -1.05 17.53
N GLU A 322 -9.35 -0.47 17.02
CA GLU A 322 -10.07 -1.04 15.86
C GLU A 322 -9.43 -0.66 14.51
N GLY A 323 -8.65 0.44 14.46
CA GLY A 323 -8.14 0.97 13.20
C GLY A 323 -9.26 1.54 12.32
N ASP A 324 -8.93 1.74 11.06
CA ASP A 324 -9.83 2.22 10.00
C ASP A 324 -9.47 1.58 8.64
N GLU A 325 -9.88 2.18 7.52
CA GLU A 325 -9.59 1.64 6.19
C GLU A 325 -8.14 1.84 5.73
N THR A 326 -7.45 2.78 6.36
CA THR A 326 -6.07 3.15 6.06
C THR A 326 -5.09 2.59 7.09
N ASN A 327 -5.60 1.96 8.16
CA ASN A 327 -4.81 1.48 9.28
C ASN A 327 -5.22 0.08 9.73
N ILE A 328 -4.23 -0.69 10.16
CA ILE A 328 -4.37 -2.05 10.66
C ILE A 328 -4.60 -1.98 12.17
N GLY A 329 -5.86 -2.12 12.62
CA GLY A 329 -6.18 -2.12 14.05
C GLY A 329 -5.82 -3.43 14.72
N GLY A 330 -5.05 -3.38 15.82
CA GLY A 330 -4.65 -4.55 16.57
C GLY A 330 -5.84 -5.41 17.04
N ASN A 331 -6.89 -4.77 17.54
CA ASN A 331 -8.08 -5.47 18.03
C ASN A 331 -8.90 -6.08 16.90
N SER A 332 -9.16 -5.32 15.84
CA SER A 332 -10.00 -5.76 14.72
C SER A 332 -9.34 -6.92 13.96
N TYR A 333 -8.03 -6.82 13.64
CA TYR A 333 -7.33 -7.88 12.92
C TYR A 333 -7.13 -9.13 13.76
N ALA A 334 -6.86 -9.01 15.06
CA ALA A 334 -6.85 -10.15 15.97
C ALA A 334 -8.23 -10.83 16.02
N SER A 335 -9.33 -10.07 15.99
CA SER A 335 -10.68 -10.61 15.93
C SER A 335 -10.96 -11.34 14.62
N VAL A 336 -10.59 -10.74 13.47
CA VAL A 336 -10.75 -11.33 12.14
C VAL A 336 -9.98 -12.65 12.02
N LEU A 337 -8.73 -12.70 12.47
CA LEU A 337 -7.91 -13.92 12.46
C LEU A 337 -8.54 -15.01 13.33
N ARG A 338 -9.08 -14.64 14.50
CA ARG A 338 -9.77 -15.56 15.41
C ARG A 338 -11.05 -16.13 14.80
N GLU A 339 -11.83 -15.30 14.11
CA GLU A 339 -13.02 -15.73 13.34
C GLU A 339 -12.62 -16.73 12.26
N VAL A 340 -11.64 -16.36 11.44
CA VAL A 340 -11.12 -17.18 10.33
C VAL A 340 -10.59 -18.51 10.84
N ARG A 341 -9.87 -18.51 11.98
CA ARG A 341 -9.37 -19.72 12.63
C ARG A 341 -10.52 -20.67 13.04
N ARG A 342 -11.65 -20.13 13.53
CA ARG A 342 -12.79 -20.90 14.03
C ARG A 342 -13.73 -21.37 12.91
N ASP A 343 -13.78 -20.68 11.75
CA ASP A 343 -14.61 -21.11 10.62
C ASP A 343 -14.06 -22.39 9.99
N THR A 344 -14.76 -23.50 10.20
CA THR A 344 -14.37 -24.82 9.67
C THR A 344 -14.49 -24.93 8.15
N ALA A 345 -15.22 -24.05 7.48
CA ALA A 345 -15.29 -24.00 6.03
C ALA A 345 -14.04 -23.36 5.42
N ILE A 346 -13.32 -22.52 6.17
CA ILE A 346 -12.03 -21.94 5.79
C ILE A 346 -10.93 -22.97 6.08
N LYS A 347 -10.23 -23.40 5.03
CA LYS A 347 -9.20 -24.45 5.10
C LYS A 347 -7.78 -23.92 5.10
N ALA A 348 -7.57 -22.71 4.57
CA ALA A 348 -6.28 -22.03 4.56
C ALA A 348 -6.49 -20.51 4.62
N VAL A 349 -5.43 -19.79 4.98
CA VAL A 349 -5.39 -18.33 5.07
C VAL A 349 -4.27 -17.81 4.20
N VAL A 350 -4.56 -16.79 3.40
CA VAL A 350 -3.56 -15.92 2.79
C VAL A 350 -3.62 -14.59 3.54
N PHE A 351 -2.50 -14.19 4.12
CA PHE A 351 -2.37 -12.93 4.83
C PHE A 351 -1.55 -11.97 3.96
N ARG A 352 -2.25 -11.07 3.23
CA ARG A 352 -1.63 -10.04 2.41
C ARG A 352 -1.23 -8.88 3.30
N VAL A 353 0.08 -8.64 3.41
CA VAL A 353 0.65 -7.60 4.28
C VAL A 353 1.32 -6.53 3.42
N ASN A 354 0.84 -5.30 3.52
CA ASN A 354 1.42 -4.12 2.89
C ASN A 354 1.54 -3.01 3.95
N SER A 355 2.55 -3.12 4.81
CA SER A 355 2.69 -2.30 6.00
C SER A 355 4.16 -1.99 6.33
N ARG A 356 4.43 -0.74 6.65
CA ARG A 356 5.73 -0.30 7.20
C ARG A 356 5.89 -0.61 8.69
N GLY A 357 4.84 -1.18 9.32
CA GLY A 357 4.77 -1.45 10.75
C GLY A 357 3.92 -0.43 11.51
N GLY A 358 4.18 -0.27 12.80
CA GLY A 358 3.43 0.61 13.68
C GLY A 358 3.62 0.28 15.15
N ASP A 359 2.52 0.29 15.90
CA ASP A 359 2.52 -0.01 17.33
C ASP A 359 2.97 -1.45 17.60
N ALA A 360 3.93 -1.62 18.51
CA ALA A 360 4.53 -2.93 18.80
C ALA A 360 3.56 -3.86 19.54
N ILE A 361 2.68 -3.32 20.39
CA ILE A 361 1.70 -4.11 21.14
C ILE A 361 0.60 -4.61 20.21
N ALA A 362 0.11 -3.74 19.33
CA ALA A 362 -0.86 -4.13 18.30
C ALA A 362 -0.29 -5.20 17.36
N SER A 363 0.98 -5.07 16.99
CA SER A 363 1.68 -6.09 16.18
C SER A 363 1.77 -7.44 16.90
N ASP A 364 2.07 -7.45 18.19
CA ASP A 364 2.12 -8.67 19.00
C ASP A 364 0.75 -9.35 19.13
N MET A 365 -0.31 -8.55 19.31
CA MET A 365 -1.69 -9.07 19.37
C MET A 365 -2.08 -9.78 18.05
N ILE A 366 -1.76 -9.19 16.90
CA ILE A 366 -2.03 -9.77 15.58
C ILE A 366 -1.17 -11.01 15.37
N TRP A 367 0.15 -10.91 15.61
CA TRP A 367 1.07 -12.03 15.51
C TRP A 367 0.61 -13.26 16.31
N ARG A 368 0.14 -13.05 17.54
CA ARG A 368 -0.35 -14.17 18.38
C ARG A 368 -1.51 -14.92 17.73
N GLU A 369 -2.43 -14.21 17.07
CA GLU A 369 -3.54 -14.87 16.36
C GLU A 369 -3.08 -15.53 15.06
N VAL A 370 -2.06 -15.00 14.37
CA VAL A 370 -1.42 -15.67 13.22
C VAL A 370 -0.78 -16.99 13.70
N GLU A 371 0.00 -16.96 14.77
CA GLU A 371 0.63 -18.15 15.37
C GLU A 371 -0.40 -19.21 15.79
N LEU A 372 -1.50 -18.78 16.42
CA LEU A 372 -2.57 -19.69 16.79
C LEU A 372 -3.31 -20.25 15.58
N THR A 373 -3.39 -19.51 14.50
CA THR A 373 -4.07 -19.93 13.27
C THR A 373 -3.21 -20.92 12.49
N SER A 374 -1.89 -20.70 12.39
CA SER A 374 -0.97 -21.61 11.69
C SER A 374 -0.93 -23.00 12.33
N LYS A 375 -1.21 -23.12 13.63
CA LYS A 375 -1.32 -24.42 14.34
C LYS A 375 -2.58 -25.22 13.94
N VAL A 376 -3.57 -24.60 13.29
CA VAL A 376 -4.87 -25.22 12.99
C VAL A 376 -5.08 -25.38 11.47
N LYS A 377 -4.61 -24.43 10.68
CA LYS A 377 -4.72 -24.42 9.23
C LYS A 377 -3.56 -23.63 8.62
N PRO A 378 -3.12 -23.96 7.39
CA PRO A 378 -2.03 -23.26 6.74
C PRO A 378 -2.27 -21.76 6.64
N VAL A 379 -1.24 -20.97 7.00
CA VAL A 379 -1.19 -19.52 6.83
C VAL A 379 -0.03 -19.19 5.91
N VAL A 380 -0.33 -18.57 4.77
CA VAL A 380 0.66 -18.08 3.82
C VAL A 380 0.63 -16.56 3.79
N VAL A 381 1.75 -15.93 4.07
CA VAL A 381 1.91 -14.48 3.93
C VAL A 381 2.26 -14.15 2.49
N SER A 382 1.59 -13.14 1.93
CA SER A 382 1.97 -12.45 0.70
C SER A 382 2.35 -11.03 1.05
N MET A 383 3.62 -10.68 0.90
CA MET A 383 4.10 -9.32 1.14
C MET A 383 3.81 -8.44 -0.08
N GLY A 384 3.30 -7.22 0.14
CA GLY A 384 3.14 -6.18 -0.87
C GLY A 384 4.42 -5.38 -1.08
N ASN A 385 4.29 -4.07 -1.28
CA ASN A 385 5.44 -3.18 -1.43
C ASN A 385 6.27 -3.13 -0.14
N TYR A 386 5.59 -3.17 1.01
CA TYR A 386 6.21 -3.11 2.32
C TYR A 386 5.66 -4.21 3.23
N ALA A 387 6.54 -4.91 3.91
CA ALA A 387 6.17 -5.75 5.05
C ALA A 387 7.33 -5.68 6.06
N ALA A 388 7.48 -4.51 6.68
CA ALA A 388 8.66 -4.18 7.47
C ALA A 388 8.30 -3.86 8.92
N SER A 389 9.23 -4.12 9.83
CA SER A 389 9.09 -3.85 11.26
C SER A 389 7.85 -4.53 11.85
N GLY A 390 6.84 -3.82 12.33
CA GLY A 390 5.56 -4.42 12.75
C GLY A 390 4.90 -5.27 11.66
N GLY A 391 5.04 -4.87 10.37
CA GLY A 391 4.56 -5.65 9.23
C GLY A 391 5.29 -7.00 9.09
N TYR A 392 6.60 -7.05 9.37
CA TYR A 392 7.34 -8.30 9.45
C TYR A 392 6.98 -9.10 10.70
N TYR A 393 6.78 -8.41 11.84
CA TYR A 393 6.37 -9.02 13.11
C TYR A 393 5.10 -9.87 12.93
N ILE A 394 4.04 -9.29 12.35
CA ILE A 394 2.76 -10.00 12.14
C ILE A 394 2.86 -11.13 11.12
N SER A 395 3.89 -11.11 10.27
CA SER A 395 4.14 -12.12 9.24
C SER A 395 4.94 -13.31 9.74
N ALA A 396 5.75 -13.13 10.79
CA ALA A 396 6.81 -14.03 11.17
C ALA A 396 6.37 -15.46 11.55
N ALA A 397 5.13 -15.65 12.04
CA ALA A 397 4.58 -16.95 12.46
C ALA A 397 3.83 -17.71 11.34
N ALA A 398 3.86 -17.25 10.11
CA ALA A 398 3.22 -17.92 8.98
C ALA A 398 4.01 -19.18 8.57
N ASP A 399 3.30 -20.17 8.01
CA ASP A 399 3.92 -21.41 7.49
C ASP A 399 4.80 -21.14 6.27
N LYS A 400 4.43 -20.13 5.46
CA LYS A 400 5.19 -19.63 4.31
C LYS A 400 5.08 -18.12 4.18
N ILE A 401 6.18 -17.49 3.78
CA ILE A 401 6.26 -16.06 3.48
C ILE A 401 6.72 -15.88 2.04
N LEU A 402 5.87 -15.29 1.22
CA LEU A 402 6.15 -14.93 -0.17
C LEU A 402 6.31 -13.42 -0.31
N ALA A 403 7.27 -12.99 -1.10
CA ALA A 403 7.50 -11.59 -1.42
C ALA A 403 7.90 -11.41 -2.90
N SER A 404 7.66 -10.23 -3.49
CA SER A 404 8.36 -9.86 -4.72
C SER A 404 9.84 -9.59 -4.42
N PRO A 405 10.77 -9.84 -5.36
CA PRO A 405 12.15 -9.38 -5.24
C PRO A 405 12.28 -7.89 -4.90
N MET A 406 11.27 -7.10 -5.29
CA MET A 406 11.21 -5.65 -5.09
C MET A 406 10.48 -5.22 -3.81
N THR A 407 9.99 -6.15 -3.00
CA THR A 407 9.41 -5.86 -1.68
C THR A 407 10.46 -5.27 -0.74
N VAL A 408 10.05 -4.32 0.09
CA VAL A 408 10.89 -3.78 1.18
C VAL A 408 10.42 -4.40 2.50
N THR A 409 11.32 -5.12 3.20
CA THR A 409 10.95 -5.92 4.37
C THR A 409 12.01 -5.87 5.48
N GLY A 410 11.91 -6.74 6.47
CA GLY A 410 12.81 -6.77 7.61
C GLY A 410 12.54 -5.65 8.62
N SER A 411 13.49 -4.72 8.77
CA SER A 411 13.46 -3.65 9.79
C SER A 411 13.13 -4.16 11.18
N ILE A 412 13.67 -5.35 11.52
CA ILE A 412 13.50 -6.01 12.84
C ILE A 412 14.17 -5.16 13.89
N GLY A 413 13.39 -4.29 14.53
CA GLY A 413 13.89 -3.30 15.48
C GLY A 413 12.77 -2.42 16.00
N VAL A 414 13.00 -1.80 17.14
CA VAL A 414 12.02 -0.98 17.86
C VAL A 414 12.64 0.32 18.37
N PHE A 415 11.81 1.33 18.58
CA PHE A 415 12.21 2.61 19.14
C PHE A 415 11.03 3.27 19.87
N GLY A 416 11.33 4.31 20.64
CA GLY A 416 10.36 5.25 21.22
C GLY A 416 10.77 6.69 20.90
N LEU A 417 9.79 7.52 20.61
CA LEU A 417 9.94 8.97 20.43
C LEU A 417 9.12 9.68 21.49
N ILE A 418 9.75 10.58 22.24
CA ILE A 418 9.07 11.39 23.24
C ILE A 418 9.37 12.86 22.95
N PRO A 419 8.41 13.62 22.41
CA PRO A 419 8.58 15.04 22.17
C PRO A 419 8.58 15.80 23.50
N ASN A 420 9.51 16.76 23.62
CA ASN A 420 9.55 17.74 24.69
C ASN A 420 9.28 19.13 24.08
N ALA A 421 8.13 19.69 24.37
CA ALA A 421 7.68 20.99 23.86
C ALA A 421 7.83 22.12 24.91
N GLN A 422 8.56 21.89 25.99
CA GLN A 422 8.70 22.87 27.08
C GLN A 422 9.14 24.26 26.57
N THR A 423 10.19 24.30 25.75
CA THR A 423 10.72 25.57 25.22
C THR A 423 9.73 26.27 24.29
N LEU A 424 9.02 25.51 23.44
CA LEU A 424 7.95 26.03 22.58
C LEU A 424 6.85 26.70 23.45
N LEU A 425 6.36 25.97 24.43
CA LEU A 425 5.23 26.41 25.25
C LEU A 425 5.63 27.57 26.18
N ASP A 426 6.70 27.41 26.97
CA ASP A 426 7.15 28.40 27.96
C ASP A 426 7.76 29.65 27.28
N LYS A 427 8.77 29.48 26.42
CA LYS A 427 9.55 30.61 25.89
C LYS A 427 8.91 31.30 24.69
N LYS A 428 8.17 30.56 23.85
CA LYS A 428 7.61 31.12 22.60
C LYS A 428 6.13 31.46 22.70
N LEU A 429 5.36 30.67 23.44
CA LEU A 429 3.91 30.86 23.57
C LEU A 429 3.51 31.45 24.94
N GLY A 430 4.44 31.52 25.90
CA GLY A 430 4.15 32.04 27.27
C GLY A 430 3.20 31.13 28.06
N ILE A 431 3.15 29.85 27.73
CA ILE A 431 2.30 28.85 28.40
C ILE A 431 3.15 28.05 29.39
N SER A 432 2.91 28.25 30.67
CA SER A 432 3.55 27.50 31.75
C SER A 432 2.61 26.46 32.35
N SER A 433 3.17 25.41 32.95
CA SER A 433 2.41 24.43 33.74
C SER A 433 3.03 24.28 35.13
N ASP A 434 2.19 24.18 36.14
CA ASP A 434 2.56 23.77 37.49
C ASP A 434 1.94 22.40 37.78
N VAL A 435 2.70 21.50 38.39
CA VAL A 435 2.29 20.10 38.56
C VAL A 435 2.35 19.70 40.03
N VAL A 436 1.22 19.28 40.57
CA VAL A 436 1.13 18.65 41.89
C VAL A 436 1.15 17.12 41.72
N LYS A 437 2.06 16.48 42.42
CA LYS A 437 2.31 15.03 42.29
C LYS A 437 2.07 14.31 43.60
N THR A 438 1.46 13.14 43.51
CA THR A 438 1.38 12.20 44.65
C THR A 438 2.65 11.32 44.74
N ASN A 439 3.28 11.03 43.59
CA ASN A 439 4.49 10.21 43.46
C ASN A 439 5.47 10.90 42.50
N SER A 440 6.75 10.58 42.59
CA SER A 440 7.84 11.23 41.83
C SER A 440 7.63 11.30 40.32
N HIS A 441 6.99 10.27 39.73
CA HIS A 441 6.80 10.13 38.29
C HIS A 441 5.33 10.17 37.84
N SER A 442 4.42 10.78 38.64
CA SER A 442 2.98 10.82 38.30
C SER A 442 2.66 11.62 37.05
N ASP A 443 3.55 12.49 36.59
CA ASP A 443 3.45 13.27 35.37
C ASP A 443 4.18 12.65 34.16
N PHE A 444 4.68 11.44 34.30
CA PHE A 444 5.35 10.71 33.22
C PHE A 444 4.35 9.92 32.34
N PRO A 445 4.49 9.94 31.00
CA PRO A 445 5.34 10.84 30.21
C PRO A 445 4.73 12.25 30.03
N SER A 446 5.58 13.27 29.98
CA SER A 446 5.15 14.67 29.82
C SER A 446 5.83 15.33 28.61
N ILE A 447 5.08 16.12 27.84
CA ILE A 447 5.62 17.00 26.80
C ILE A 447 6.09 18.34 27.35
N MET A 448 5.79 18.64 28.64
CA MET A 448 6.07 19.92 29.29
C MET A 448 7.43 19.96 29.99
N ARG A 449 8.16 18.87 29.99
CA ARG A 449 9.51 18.72 30.51
C ARG A 449 10.28 17.60 29.86
N PRO A 450 11.64 17.64 29.89
CA PRO A 450 12.44 16.52 29.44
C PRO A 450 12.27 15.31 30.39
N LEU A 451 12.59 14.14 29.87
CA LEU A 451 12.70 12.92 30.67
C LEU A 451 13.84 13.02 31.67
N THR A 452 13.63 12.52 32.88
CA THR A 452 14.72 12.28 33.83
C THR A 452 15.61 11.11 33.39
N ALA A 453 16.82 11.01 33.96
CA ALA A 453 17.71 9.88 33.67
C ALA A 453 17.05 8.53 33.99
N PHE A 454 16.35 8.43 35.11
CA PHE A 454 15.61 7.24 35.52
C PHE A 454 14.48 6.89 34.54
N GLU A 455 13.70 7.86 34.08
CA GLU A 455 12.62 7.65 33.11
C GLU A 455 13.16 7.19 31.76
N LYS A 456 14.33 7.72 31.32
CA LYS A 456 15.04 7.23 30.10
C LYS A 456 15.49 5.78 30.26
N GLU A 457 16.04 5.41 31.42
CA GLU A 457 16.47 4.03 31.72
C GLU A 457 15.27 3.06 31.69
N VAL A 458 14.15 3.44 32.30
CA VAL A 458 12.90 2.64 32.28
C VAL A 458 12.40 2.43 30.85
N LEU A 459 12.39 3.48 30.03
CA LEU A 459 11.99 3.37 28.62
C LEU A 459 12.98 2.54 27.80
N GLN A 460 14.30 2.70 28.03
CA GLN A 460 15.32 1.89 27.35
C GLN A 460 15.13 0.41 27.69
N SER A 461 14.93 0.07 28.97
CA SER A 461 14.65 -1.32 29.38
C SER A 461 13.39 -1.88 28.70
N ASN A 462 12.35 -1.06 28.49
CA ASN A 462 11.16 -1.47 27.77
C ASN A 462 11.43 -1.72 26.29
N VAL A 463 12.21 -0.86 25.63
CA VAL A 463 12.64 -1.02 24.22
C VAL A 463 13.46 -2.29 24.07
N GLU A 464 14.44 -2.56 24.96
CA GLU A 464 15.26 -3.77 24.94
C GLU A 464 14.42 -5.05 25.10
N ARG A 465 13.46 -5.04 26.02
CA ARG A 465 12.55 -6.16 26.23
C ARG A 465 11.68 -6.40 24.96
N THR A 466 11.13 -5.35 24.37
CA THR A 466 10.30 -5.46 23.17
C THR A 466 11.14 -5.96 21.99
N TYR A 467 12.37 -5.50 21.85
CA TYR A 467 13.30 -5.99 20.82
C TYR A 467 13.62 -7.48 21.01
N SER A 468 13.91 -7.88 22.25
CA SER A 468 14.15 -9.29 22.58
C SER A 468 12.94 -10.17 22.26
N THR A 469 11.72 -9.69 22.54
CA THR A 469 10.48 -10.38 22.16
C THR A 469 10.38 -10.50 20.64
N PHE A 470 10.61 -9.41 19.90
CA PHE A 470 10.53 -9.41 18.44
C PHE A 470 11.52 -10.39 17.81
N THR A 471 12.79 -10.35 18.22
CA THR A 471 13.80 -11.28 17.71
C THR A 471 13.48 -12.74 18.08
N GLY A 472 12.90 -12.99 19.26
CA GLY A 472 12.40 -14.30 19.68
C GLY A 472 11.26 -14.82 18.82
N VAL A 473 10.30 -13.94 18.48
CA VAL A 473 9.18 -14.25 17.57
C VAL A 473 9.69 -14.65 16.19
N VAL A 474 10.62 -13.88 15.63
CA VAL A 474 11.22 -14.18 14.33
C VAL A 474 12.03 -15.47 14.37
N ALA A 475 12.83 -15.67 15.41
CA ALA A 475 13.62 -16.88 15.60
C ALA A 475 12.74 -18.14 15.60
N ALA A 476 11.64 -18.11 16.34
CA ALA A 476 10.69 -19.21 16.41
C ALA A 476 9.99 -19.45 15.05
N GLY A 477 9.53 -18.39 14.38
CA GLY A 477 8.80 -18.51 13.13
C GLY A 477 9.67 -18.88 11.93
N ARG A 478 10.96 -18.51 11.94
CA ARG A 478 11.90 -18.79 10.84
C ARG A 478 12.85 -19.96 11.12
N GLY A 479 12.74 -20.62 12.27
CA GLY A 479 13.62 -21.74 12.66
C GLY A 479 15.08 -21.30 12.80
N MET A 480 15.34 -20.07 13.23
CA MET A 480 16.67 -19.50 13.41
C MET A 480 17.02 -19.39 14.89
N SER A 481 18.33 -19.29 15.21
CA SER A 481 18.72 -18.84 16.54
C SER A 481 18.42 -17.35 16.73
N GLN A 482 18.07 -16.93 17.95
CA GLN A 482 17.82 -15.52 18.23
C GLN A 482 19.06 -14.65 17.96
N ALA A 483 20.27 -15.17 18.18
CA ALA A 483 21.52 -14.49 17.85
C ALA A 483 21.68 -14.27 16.33
N ASN A 484 21.26 -15.24 15.50
CA ASN A 484 21.26 -15.05 14.05
C ASN A 484 20.25 -13.97 13.64
N VAL A 485 19.03 -14.00 14.20
CA VAL A 485 18.04 -12.96 13.96
C VAL A 485 18.53 -11.58 14.41
N ASP A 486 19.24 -11.48 15.53
CA ASP A 486 19.84 -10.21 15.97
C ASP A 486 20.88 -9.70 14.97
N SER A 487 21.71 -10.58 14.41
CA SER A 487 22.68 -10.19 13.37
C SER A 487 22.04 -9.68 12.08
N LEU A 488 20.87 -10.18 11.69
CA LEU A 488 20.07 -9.74 10.55
C LEU A 488 19.15 -8.56 10.89
N GLY A 489 18.92 -8.33 12.17
CA GLY A 489 17.99 -7.37 12.75
C GLY A 489 18.61 -6.00 12.98
N GLN A 490 18.55 -5.51 14.23
CA GLN A 490 19.01 -4.18 14.65
C GLN A 490 18.37 -3.04 13.85
N GLY A 491 17.16 -3.29 13.30
CA GLY A 491 16.43 -2.34 12.46
C GLY A 491 16.78 -2.37 10.98
N HIS A 492 17.63 -3.33 10.52
CA HIS A 492 18.08 -3.42 9.14
C HIS A 492 16.92 -3.71 8.17
N VAL A 493 16.83 -2.89 7.12
CA VAL A 493 15.86 -3.01 6.03
C VAL A 493 16.47 -3.82 4.89
N TRP A 494 15.69 -4.72 4.31
CA TRP A 494 16.08 -5.64 3.25
C TRP A 494 15.19 -5.46 2.02
N SER A 495 15.76 -5.66 0.81
CA SER A 495 14.96 -5.98 -0.38
C SER A 495 14.37 -7.38 -0.26
N GLY A 496 13.33 -7.71 -1.03
CA GLY A 496 12.81 -9.08 -1.09
C GLY A 496 13.86 -10.08 -1.52
N THR A 497 14.74 -9.70 -2.46
CA THR A 497 15.89 -10.52 -2.89
C THR A 497 16.82 -10.83 -1.73
N ASP A 498 17.34 -9.80 -1.05
CA ASP A 498 18.27 -9.99 0.07
C ASP A 498 17.61 -10.68 1.27
N ALA A 499 16.30 -10.45 1.49
CA ALA A 499 15.55 -11.10 2.56
C ALA A 499 15.36 -12.62 2.31
N ALA A 500 15.22 -13.03 1.05
CA ALA A 500 15.18 -14.45 0.69
C ALA A 500 16.53 -15.11 0.96
N ASP A 501 17.63 -14.49 0.57
CA ASP A 501 19.00 -14.98 0.84
C ASP A 501 19.28 -15.05 2.35
N ALA A 502 18.71 -14.14 3.13
CA ALA A 502 18.81 -14.12 4.58
C ALA A 502 17.87 -15.13 5.30
N GLY A 503 17.01 -15.85 4.56
CA GLY A 503 16.02 -16.78 5.13
C GLY A 503 14.83 -16.10 5.80
N LEU A 504 14.64 -14.82 5.60
CA LEU A 504 13.48 -14.06 6.10
C LEU A 504 12.23 -14.21 5.22
N VAL A 505 12.41 -14.62 3.96
CA VAL A 505 11.37 -14.92 2.96
C VAL A 505 11.61 -16.33 2.44
N ASP A 506 10.55 -17.11 2.19
CA ASP A 506 10.66 -18.50 1.76
C ASP A 506 10.77 -18.64 0.24
N SER A 507 10.04 -17.79 -0.52
CA SER A 507 10.05 -17.82 -1.98
C SER A 507 9.54 -16.51 -2.58
N PHE A 508 9.87 -16.29 -3.86
CA PHE A 508 9.30 -15.18 -4.60
C PHE A 508 7.90 -15.51 -5.11
N GLY A 509 7.02 -14.52 -5.06
CA GLY A 509 5.66 -14.63 -5.56
C GLY A 509 4.76 -13.51 -5.04
N GLY A 510 3.65 -13.29 -5.76
CA GLY A 510 2.64 -12.31 -5.41
C GLY A 510 1.42 -12.93 -4.71
N LEU A 511 0.31 -12.19 -4.71
CA LEU A 511 -0.95 -12.61 -4.10
C LEU A 511 -1.48 -13.92 -4.71
N ASN A 512 -1.43 -14.05 -6.03
CA ASN A 512 -1.90 -15.26 -6.72
C ASN A 512 -1.09 -16.50 -6.35
N ASP A 513 0.23 -16.36 -6.19
CA ASP A 513 1.11 -17.48 -5.86
C ASP A 513 0.91 -17.88 -4.39
N ALA A 514 0.70 -16.93 -3.50
CA ALA A 514 0.33 -17.21 -2.12
C ALA A 514 -1.02 -17.95 -2.01
N ILE A 515 -1.99 -17.64 -2.87
CA ILE A 515 -3.27 -18.36 -2.93
C ILE A 515 -3.05 -19.81 -3.41
N LYS A 516 -2.23 -20.01 -4.45
CA LYS A 516 -1.88 -21.34 -4.95
C LYS A 516 -1.14 -22.15 -3.88
N GLU A 517 -0.18 -21.54 -3.19
CA GLU A 517 0.57 -22.18 -2.11
C GLU A 517 -0.33 -22.56 -0.93
N ALA A 518 -1.22 -21.66 -0.50
CA ALA A 518 -2.20 -21.93 0.55
C ALA A 518 -3.15 -23.11 0.18
N ALA A 519 -3.59 -23.16 -1.09
CA ALA A 519 -4.38 -24.28 -1.60
C ALA A 519 -3.60 -25.60 -1.59
N SER A 520 -2.33 -25.56 -1.99
CA SER A 520 -1.42 -26.71 -1.99
C SER A 520 -1.20 -27.27 -0.57
N LEU A 521 -0.85 -26.41 0.38
CA LEU A 521 -0.66 -26.78 1.78
C LEU A 521 -1.93 -27.37 2.42
N ALA A 522 -3.10 -26.83 2.05
CA ALA A 522 -4.39 -27.35 2.50
C ALA A 522 -4.93 -28.52 1.65
N LYS A 523 -4.21 -28.97 0.63
CA LYS A 523 -4.59 -30.05 -0.31
C LYS A 523 -5.96 -29.83 -0.95
N LEU A 524 -6.21 -28.60 -1.42
CA LEU A 524 -7.46 -28.19 -2.04
C LEU A 524 -7.33 -28.17 -3.57
N GLU A 525 -8.11 -28.96 -4.28
CA GLU A 525 -8.23 -28.90 -5.74
C GLU A 525 -9.23 -27.81 -6.16
N THR A 526 -10.30 -27.61 -5.37
CA THR A 526 -11.33 -26.61 -5.63
C THR A 526 -11.65 -25.82 -4.35
N TYR A 527 -11.76 -24.51 -4.48
CA TYR A 527 -12.04 -23.61 -3.35
C TYR A 527 -12.69 -22.32 -3.81
N ARG A 528 -13.26 -21.58 -2.84
CA ARG A 528 -13.73 -20.20 -3.02
C ARG A 528 -12.84 -19.27 -2.20
N LEU A 529 -12.54 -18.11 -2.75
CA LEU A 529 -11.89 -17.04 -1.98
C LEU A 529 -12.93 -16.28 -1.16
N VAL A 530 -12.55 -15.93 0.05
CA VAL A 530 -13.32 -15.07 0.96
C VAL A 530 -12.43 -13.98 1.48
N GLU A 531 -12.71 -12.75 1.11
CA GLU A 531 -11.91 -11.59 1.52
C GLU A 531 -12.28 -11.11 2.92
N ARG A 532 -11.27 -10.68 3.68
CA ARG A 532 -11.37 -10.13 5.03
C ARG A 532 -10.46 -8.88 5.19
N PRO A 533 -10.78 -7.94 6.09
CA PRO A 533 -12.07 -7.81 6.78
C PRO A 533 -13.25 -7.77 5.82
N ALA A 534 -14.44 -8.19 6.26
CA ALA A 534 -15.64 -8.05 5.44
C ALA A 534 -15.89 -6.57 5.12
N ALA A 535 -16.38 -6.28 3.90
CA ALA A 535 -16.76 -4.91 3.56
C ALA A 535 -17.80 -4.38 4.58
N VAL A 536 -17.51 -3.21 5.14
CA VAL A 536 -18.41 -2.57 6.10
C VAL A 536 -19.66 -2.10 5.36
N ASP A 537 -20.84 -2.30 5.96
CA ASP A 537 -22.09 -1.79 5.40
C ASP A 537 -22.07 -0.27 5.23
N ILE A 538 -22.52 0.19 4.05
CA ILE A 538 -22.48 1.59 3.64
C ILE A 538 -23.13 2.52 4.67
N TYR A 539 -24.22 2.09 5.31
CA TYR A 539 -24.93 2.93 6.28
C TYR A 539 -24.17 3.09 7.59
N SER A 540 -23.59 2.00 8.10
CA SER A 540 -22.73 2.03 9.30
C SER A 540 -21.49 2.89 9.10
N ARG A 541 -21.00 2.90 7.87
CA ARG A 541 -19.83 3.67 7.43
C ARG A 541 -20.12 5.16 7.32
N LEU A 542 -21.23 5.52 6.68
CA LEU A 542 -21.65 6.93 6.49
C LEU A 542 -21.78 7.67 7.83
N LEU A 543 -22.25 6.98 8.86
CA LEU A 543 -22.35 7.54 10.21
C LEU A 543 -20.98 7.78 10.87
N LYS A 544 -19.97 6.96 10.55
CA LYS A 544 -18.61 7.10 11.08
C LYS A 544 -17.78 8.17 10.36
N GLU A 545 -17.94 8.31 9.05
CA GLU A 545 -17.01 9.05 8.17
C GLU A 545 -17.41 10.51 7.88
N MET A 546 -18.64 10.93 8.19
CA MET A 546 -19.11 12.30 7.92
C MET A 546 -18.21 13.43 8.51
N SER A 547 -17.22 13.11 9.32
CA SER A 547 -16.31 14.10 9.94
C SER A 547 -14.81 13.96 9.59
N GLY A 548 -14.35 12.79 9.11
CA GLY A 548 -12.91 12.49 8.97
C GLY A 548 -12.35 12.71 7.55
N GLU A 549 -12.81 11.99 6.56
CA GLU A 549 -12.23 11.98 5.21
C GLU A 549 -12.35 13.31 4.44
N VAL A 550 -13.45 14.03 4.64
CA VAL A 550 -13.62 15.37 4.02
C VAL A 550 -12.54 16.32 4.49
N ARG A 551 -12.17 16.25 5.78
CA ARG A 551 -11.12 17.09 6.37
C ARG A 551 -9.75 16.76 5.78
N GLU A 552 -9.41 15.50 5.57
CA GLU A 552 -8.12 15.09 4.99
C GLU A 552 -8.00 15.53 3.52
N LYS A 553 -9.04 15.36 2.73
CA LYS A 553 -9.08 15.84 1.33
C LYS A 553 -8.96 17.37 1.24
N ILE A 554 -9.58 18.11 2.15
CA ILE A 554 -9.46 19.58 2.22
C ILE A 554 -8.02 19.95 2.56
N VAL A 555 -7.42 19.35 3.60
CA VAL A 555 -6.05 19.63 4.03
C VAL A 555 -5.06 19.31 2.90
N SER A 556 -5.19 18.16 2.24
CA SER A 556 -4.31 17.76 1.14
C SER A 556 -4.41 18.73 -0.05
N ARG A 557 -5.59 19.25 -0.34
CA ARG A 557 -5.78 20.23 -1.42
C ARG A 557 -5.27 21.62 -1.08
N GLU A 558 -5.54 22.10 0.13
CA GLU A 558 -5.10 23.43 0.60
C GLU A 558 -3.58 23.51 0.71
N LEU A 559 -2.93 22.45 1.17
CA LEU A 559 -1.49 22.38 1.38
C LEU A 559 -0.72 21.85 0.17
N GLY A 560 -1.38 21.23 -0.80
CA GLY A 560 -0.71 20.61 -1.95
C GLY A 560 0.40 19.64 -1.50
N GLU A 561 1.60 19.79 -2.05
CA GLU A 561 2.77 18.97 -1.67
C GLU A 561 3.17 19.16 -0.19
N ALA A 562 2.84 20.29 0.42
CA ALA A 562 3.12 20.53 1.83
C ALA A 562 2.21 19.72 2.78
N ALA A 563 1.12 19.12 2.30
CA ALA A 563 0.26 18.24 3.09
C ALA A 563 1.04 17.06 3.69
N ARG A 564 2.02 16.55 2.97
CA ARG A 564 2.93 15.50 3.42
C ARG A 564 3.62 15.88 4.75
N TYR A 565 4.26 17.04 4.79
CA TYR A 565 4.94 17.50 6.01
C TYR A 565 3.99 17.71 7.20
N TYR A 566 2.75 18.11 6.92
CA TYR A 566 1.71 18.22 7.94
C TYR A 566 1.34 16.85 8.52
N TYR A 567 1.17 15.83 7.68
CA TYR A 567 0.84 14.47 8.14
C TYR A 567 2.00 13.82 8.89
N ASP A 568 3.24 14.01 8.43
CA ASP A 568 4.45 13.54 9.12
C ASP A 568 4.54 14.14 10.54
N LEU A 569 4.32 15.46 10.68
CA LEU A 569 4.30 16.12 11.98
C LEU A 569 3.14 15.63 12.88
N LYS A 570 1.98 15.41 12.29
CA LYS A 570 0.81 14.88 13.00
C LYS A 570 1.06 13.46 13.53
N GLU A 571 1.69 12.62 12.73
CA GLU A 571 2.08 11.26 13.13
C GLU A 571 3.06 11.30 14.31
N ILE A 572 4.09 12.13 14.26
CA ILE A 572 5.05 12.32 15.35
C ILE A 572 4.33 12.73 16.65
N ILE A 573 3.45 13.72 16.58
CA ILE A 573 2.75 14.24 17.76
C ILE A 573 1.77 13.20 18.34
N SER A 574 1.21 12.36 17.50
CA SER A 574 0.25 11.32 17.89
C SER A 574 0.89 9.99 18.31
N SER A 575 2.14 9.75 17.92
CA SER A 575 2.86 8.51 18.26
C SER A 575 3.13 8.41 19.75
N ARG A 576 2.58 7.41 20.40
CA ARG A 576 2.79 7.13 21.85
C ARG A 576 3.25 5.70 22.03
N GLY A 577 4.15 5.47 22.98
CA GLY A 577 4.64 4.14 23.33
C GLY A 577 5.80 3.65 22.44
N VAL A 578 6.08 2.34 22.52
CA VAL A 578 7.15 1.69 21.73
C VAL A 578 6.64 1.38 20.34
N GLN A 579 7.39 1.85 19.34
CA GLN A 579 7.03 1.74 17.94
C GLN A 579 7.91 0.73 17.21
N ALA A 580 7.29 -0.11 16.42
CA ALA A 580 7.92 -0.99 15.45
C ALA A 580 7.55 -0.51 14.03
N VAL A 581 8.11 0.66 13.64
CA VAL A 581 7.89 1.29 12.33
C VAL A 581 9.20 1.26 11.54
N MET A 582 9.08 1.09 10.21
CA MET A 582 10.21 1.21 9.30
C MET A 582 10.73 2.67 9.27
N PRO A 583 12.04 2.89 9.01
CA PRO A 583 12.59 4.24 8.86
C PRO A 583 11.76 5.07 7.87
N CYS A 584 11.40 6.28 8.29
CA CYS A 584 10.81 7.42 7.56
C CYS A 584 10.12 7.10 6.21
N TYR A 585 9.31 8.02 5.74
CA TYR A 585 8.85 8.00 4.35
C TYR A 585 10.08 8.19 3.46
N ILE A 586 10.53 7.12 2.83
CA ILE A 586 11.56 7.16 1.82
C ILE A 586 10.82 7.14 0.49
N ASP A 587 10.82 8.26 -0.21
CA ASP A 587 10.34 8.32 -1.57
C ASP A 587 11.41 7.70 -2.46
N ILE A 588 11.07 6.62 -3.12
CA ILE A 588 11.85 6.01 -4.20
C ILE A 588 11.16 6.43 -5.49
N TYR A 589 11.76 7.35 -6.23
CA TYR A 589 11.23 7.89 -7.49
C TYR A 589 12.26 7.79 -8.61
#